data_3c8b7905db338b74c5992a12fc761f93
#
_entry.id   3c8b7905db338b74c5992a12fc761f93
#
_cell.length_a   1.000
_cell.length_b   1.000
_cell.length_c   1.000
_cell.angle_alpha   90.00
_cell.angle_beta   90.00
_cell.angle_gamma   90.00
#
_symmetry.space_group_name_H-M   'P 1'
#
loop_
_entity.id
_entity.type
_entity.pdbx_description
1 polymer ?
#
loop_
_entity_poly.entity_id
_entity_poly.type
_entity_poly.pdbx_seq_one_letter_code
_entity_poly.pdbx_strand_id
1 'polypeptide(L)'
;EGMQRISLAPLFPSTGKIPESGLFTVTLQPNASRLALTALPVMTYNKEASAFAAATALFGQSVARLLVGYEPLHKWAEGVLNAPESTQKGTSYGALVGRDSLLSKSPWARRLKQEAEQERELARFLLSPDHTTTSDQLLKRLGDLQTSDGLWAWYPGMKGSLYTTEYVLRTLLRMAAYSDLESALRLRLEEMIRRGMKALDKQAIRDHAELVKAKRTGKSVYVYTDIDYLYLAALAKTRGLRDASEEAKKAESYFLRELRTNLRDMPL
;
A
#
# COMPACT_ATOMS: atom_id res chain seq x y z
N GLU A 1 -3.83 30.21 11.54
CA GLU A 1 -2.85 29.55 12.44
C GLU A 1 -3.59 29.18 13.73
N GLY A 2 -3.98 27.92 13.88
CA GLY A 2 -4.71 27.41 15.03
C GLY A 2 -3.78 26.67 15.99
N MET A 3 -3.88 26.97 17.28
CA MET A 3 -3.21 26.19 18.32
C MET A 3 -3.97 24.89 18.55
N GLN A 4 -3.35 23.75 18.28
CA GLN A 4 -3.93 22.43 18.55
C GLN A 4 -3.35 21.89 19.85
N ARG A 5 -4.20 21.65 20.87
CA ARG A 5 -3.82 21.06 22.15
C ARG A 5 -4.07 19.56 22.09
N ILE A 6 -3.01 18.76 22.22
CA ILE A 6 -3.09 17.30 22.29
C ILE A 6 -2.86 16.89 23.73
N SER A 7 -3.83 16.17 24.33
CA SER A 7 -3.67 15.61 25.69
C SER A 7 -2.86 14.33 25.62
N LEU A 8 -1.75 14.27 26.33
CA LEU A 8 -0.89 13.08 26.48
C LEU A 8 -1.23 12.27 27.74
N ALA A 9 -2.21 12.71 28.52
CA ALA A 9 -2.60 12.03 29.77
C ALA A 9 -2.88 10.52 29.58
N PRO A 10 -3.50 10.04 28.48
CA PRO A 10 -3.73 8.61 28.30
C PRO A 10 -2.45 7.76 28.15
N LEU A 11 -1.31 8.40 27.84
CA LEU A 11 -0.03 7.70 27.68
C LEU A 11 0.72 7.48 28.99
N PHE A 12 0.26 8.12 30.06
CA PHE A 12 0.88 8.02 31.38
C PHE A 12 -0.02 7.20 32.32
N PRO A 13 0.55 6.18 33.01
CA PRO A 13 -0.23 5.43 33.99
C PRO A 13 -0.73 6.32 35.09
N SER A 14 -1.96 6.08 35.57
CA SER A 14 -2.65 6.87 36.62
C SER A 14 -1.91 6.95 37.97
N THR A 15 -0.88 6.15 38.15
CA THR A 15 -0.04 6.09 39.37
C THR A 15 0.99 7.21 39.46
N GLY A 16 1.07 8.12 38.51
CA GLY A 16 1.90 9.33 38.57
C GLY A 16 3.43 9.15 38.60
N LYS A 17 3.92 7.91 38.51
CA LYS A 17 5.36 7.63 38.41
C LYS A 17 5.76 7.57 36.93
N ILE A 18 6.44 8.60 36.46
CA ILE A 18 7.14 8.57 35.19
C ILE A 18 8.27 7.55 35.31
N PRO A 19 8.39 6.55 34.44
CA PRO A 19 9.54 5.64 34.45
C PRO A 19 10.84 6.44 34.35
N GLU A 20 11.77 6.26 35.24
CA GLU A 20 13.06 6.98 35.28
C GLU A 20 13.88 6.82 34.00
N SER A 21 13.55 5.81 33.18
CA SER A 21 14.21 5.47 31.91
C SER A 21 13.37 5.70 30.65
N GLY A 22 12.21 6.34 30.76
CA GLY A 22 11.31 6.57 29.62
C GLY A 22 11.78 7.72 28.74
N LEU A 23 12.06 7.46 27.46
CA LEU A 23 12.26 8.50 26.45
C LEU A 23 10.94 8.79 25.75
N PHE A 24 10.41 10.00 25.92
CA PHE A 24 9.27 10.47 25.16
C PHE A 24 9.75 11.33 23.98
N THR A 25 9.42 10.89 22.77
CA THR A 25 9.82 11.60 21.55
C THR A 25 8.58 12.04 20.77
N VAL A 26 8.47 13.32 20.48
CA VAL A 26 7.47 13.88 19.57
C VAL A 26 8.13 14.20 18.25
N THR A 27 7.61 13.62 17.17
CA THR A 27 8.06 13.93 15.81
C THR A 27 6.96 14.68 15.10
N LEU A 28 7.25 15.89 14.67
CA LEU A 28 6.39 16.67 13.79
C LEU A 28 6.89 16.51 12.36
N GLN A 29 6.11 15.87 11.50
CA GLN A 29 6.39 15.76 10.08
C GLN A 29 5.41 16.62 9.31
N PRO A 30 5.80 17.84 8.90
CA PRO A 30 4.89 18.78 8.24
C PRO A 30 4.51 18.34 6.82
N ASN A 31 5.28 17.42 6.22
CA ASN A 31 5.06 16.95 4.85
C ASN A 31 4.77 15.44 4.82
N ALA A 32 3.48 15.09 4.67
CA ALA A 32 3.06 13.69 4.56
C ALA A 32 3.67 12.97 3.34
N SER A 33 3.94 13.69 2.23
CA SER A 33 4.57 13.11 1.04
C SER A 33 5.99 12.65 1.32
N ARG A 34 6.76 13.37 2.14
CA ARG A 34 8.10 12.95 2.54
C ARG A 34 8.06 11.64 3.34
N LEU A 35 7.10 11.52 4.26
CA LEU A 35 6.91 10.28 5.02
C LEU A 35 6.57 9.10 4.10
N ALA A 36 5.69 9.31 3.13
CA ALA A 36 5.34 8.30 2.14
C ALA A 36 6.56 7.88 1.28
N LEU A 37 7.37 8.84 0.84
CA LEU A 37 8.59 8.56 0.06
C LEU A 37 9.61 7.73 0.84
N THR A 38 9.85 8.04 2.12
CA THR A 38 10.79 7.28 2.97
C THR A 38 10.32 5.86 3.26
N ALA A 39 9.04 5.55 3.09
CA ALA A 39 8.51 4.19 3.22
C ALA A 39 8.77 3.32 1.98
N LEU A 40 9.03 3.90 0.80
CA LEU A 40 9.19 3.15 -0.46
C LEU A 40 10.28 2.05 -0.40
N PRO A 41 11.50 2.31 0.08
CA PRO A 41 12.52 1.26 0.17
C PRO A 41 12.07 0.09 1.04
N VAL A 42 11.48 0.37 2.20
CA VAL A 42 11.00 -0.67 3.14
C VAL A 42 9.89 -1.52 2.52
N MET A 43 8.97 -0.89 1.78
CA MET A 43 7.88 -1.58 1.10
C MET A 43 8.40 -2.54 0.02
N THR A 44 9.48 -2.17 -0.67
CA THR A 44 10.04 -2.90 -1.82
C THR A 44 11.05 -3.97 -1.44
N TYR A 45 11.81 -3.77 -0.38
CA TYR A 45 12.82 -4.75 0.06
C TYR A 45 12.24 -5.91 0.89
N ASN A 46 10.92 -5.96 1.05
CA ASN A 46 10.28 -7.06 1.77
C ASN A 46 10.46 -8.39 1.03
N LYS A 47 11.22 -9.32 1.64
CA LYS A 47 11.53 -10.66 1.09
C LYS A 47 10.45 -11.71 1.39
N GLU A 48 9.37 -11.32 2.04
CA GLU A 48 8.29 -12.23 2.37
C GLU A 48 7.64 -12.84 1.11
N ALA A 49 7.33 -14.14 1.17
CA ALA A 49 6.82 -14.89 0.01
C ALA A 49 5.31 -14.70 -0.25
N SER A 50 4.65 -13.78 0.46
CA SER A 50 3.22 -13.58 0.37
C SER A 50 2.80 -12.75 -0.85
N ALA A 51 1.53 -12.90 -1.27
CA ALA A 51 0.93 -12.08 -2.29
C ALA A 51 0.84 -10.60 -1.87
N PHE A 52 0.64 -10.33 -0.57
CA PHE A 52 0.64 -8.99 -0.02
C PHE A 52 1.99 -8.30 -0.21
N ALA A 53 3.07 -8.96 0.19
CA ALA A 53 4.41 -8.42 0.06
C ALA A 53 4.77 -8.18 -1.43
N ALA A 54 4.46 -9.14 -2.29
CA ALA A 54 4.71 -9.02 -3.74
C ALA A 54 3.92 -7.86 -4.38
N ALA A 55 2.64 -7.72 -4.06
CA ALA A 55 1.81 -6.62 -4.58
C ALA A 55 2.28 -5.26 -4.06
N THR A 56 2.59 -5.16 -2.76
CA THR A 56 3.08 -3.93 -2.13
C THR A 56 4.44 -3.53 -2.72
N ALA A 57 5.36 -4.48 -2.88
CA ALA A 57 6.67 -4.23 -3.47
C ALA A 57 6.56 -3.77 -4.93
N LEU A 58 5.69 -4.43 -5.72
CA LEU A 58 5.44 -4.05 -7.12
C LEU A 58 4.87 -2.63 -7.23
N PHE A 59 3.95 -2.27 -6.33
CA PHE A 59 3.43 -0.91 -6.24
C PHE A 59 4.54 0.10 -5.92
N GLY A 60 5.37 -0.18 -4.91
CA GLY A 60 6.50 0.68 -4.55
C GLY A 60 7.49 0.88 -5.69
N GLN A 61 7.84 -0.19 -6.43
CA GLN A 61 8.70 -0.11 -7.62
C GLN A 61 8.07 0.75 -8.73
N SER A 62 6.76 0.60 -8.97
CA SER A 62 6.06 1.40 -9.98
C SER A 62 6.04 2.88 -9.62
N VAL A 63 5.82 3.20 -8.34
CA VAL A 63 5.88 4.59 -7.84
C VAL A 63 7.31 5.14 -7.98
N ALA A 64 8.34 4.37 -7.62
CA ALA A 64 9.73 4.80 -7.75
C ALA A 64 10.07 5.16 -9.21
N ARG A 65 9.67 4.33 -10.19
CA ARG A 65 9.88 4.61 -11.62
C ARG A 65 9.22 5.91 -12.08
N LEU A 66 8.00 6.18 -11.61
CA LEU A 66 7.32 7.45 -11.92
C LEU A 66 8.06 8.65 -11.33
N LEU A 67 8.56 8.49 -10.10
CA LEU A 67 9.25 9.56 -9.38
C LEU A 67 10.64 9.87 -9.96
N VAL A 68 11.35 8.86 -10.44
CA VAL A 68 12.66 9.04 -11.11
C VAL A 68 12.54 9.89 -12.38
N GLY A 69 11.41 9.79 -13.09
CA GLY A 69 11.11 10.66 -14.24
C GLY A 69 10.92 12.13 -13.88
N TYR A 70 10.77 12.47 -12.59
CA TYR A 70 10.65 13.85 -12.13
C TYR A 70 12.04 14.43 -11.84
N GLU A 71 12.55 15.22 -12.75
CA GLU A 71 13.90 15.78 -12.76
C GLU A 71 14.37 16.41 -11.42
N PRO A 72 13.55 17.21 -10.71
CA PRO A 72 13.98 17.77 -9.43
C PRO A 72 14.28 16.72 -8.37
N LEU A 73 13.51 15.61 -8.34
CA LEU A 73 13.73 14.52 -7.40
C LEU A 73 14.97 13.71 -7.77
N HIS A 74 15.20 13.50 -9.06
CA HIS A 74 16.40 12.85 -9.57
C HIS A 74 17.67 13.62 -9.16
N LYS A 75 17.71 14.93 -9.44
CA LYS A 75 18.81 15.81 -9.02
C LYS A 75 19.01 15.85 -7.51
N TRP A 76 17.91 15.83 -6.75
CA TRP A 76 18.00 15.74 -5.29
C TRP A 76 18.67 14.43 -4.87
N ALA A 77 18.25 13.30 -5.43
CA ALA A 77 18.81 11.99 -5.09
C ALA A 77 20.31 11.89 -5.44
N GLU A 78 20.71 12.38 -6.62
CA GLU A 78 22.13 12.49 -7.01
C GLU A 78 22.91 13.38 -6.03
N GLY A 79 22.37 14.53 -5.66
CA GLY A 79 22.97 15.45 -4.70
C GLY A 79 23.19 14.80 -3.33
N VAL A 80 22.20 14.02 -2.84
CA VAL A 80 22.32 13.28 -1.58
C VAL A 80 23.43 12.22 -1.63
N LEU A 81 23.56 11.48 -2.74
CA LEU A 81 24.60 10.44 -2.86
C LEU A 81 26.00 10.99 -3.08
N ASN A 82 26.11 12.09 -3.82
CA ASN A 82 27.39 12.73 -4.13
C ASN A 82 27.89 13.65 -3.00
N ALA A 83 27.06 13.99 -2.03
CA ALA A 83 27.46 14.83 -0.91
C ALA A 83 28.46 14.10 -0.01
N PRO A 84 29.64 14.71 0.28
CA PRO A 84 30.60 14.13 1.21
C PRO A 84 29.98 13.92 2.60
N GLU A 85 30.42 12.88 3.31
CA GLU A 85 29.86 12.56 4.65
C GLU A 85 29.94 13.73 5.65
N SER A 86 30.95 14.59 5.49
CA SER A 86 31.11 15.80 6.29
C SER A 86 30.09 16.91 5.99
N THR A 87 29.54 16.94 4.75
CA THR A 87 28.57 17.96 4.28
C THR A 87 27.12 17.49 4.35
N GLN A 88 26.88 16.20 4.60
CA GLN A 88 25.52 15.62 4.78
C GLN A 88 24.81 16.13 6.05
N LYS A 89 25.41 17.02 6.70
CA LYS A 89 24.85 17.88 7.71
C LYS A 89 23.89 18.92 7.08
N GLY A 90 23.03 18.47 6.19
CA GLY A 90 22.11 19.29 5.38
C GLY A 90 21.04 20.05 6.12
N THR A 91 21.21 20.20 7.41
CA THR A 91 20.51 21.17 8.25
C THR A 91 21.53 21.83 9.17
N SER A 92 21.28 23.07 9.57
CA SER A 92 22.11 23.85 10.53
C SER A 92 22.47 23.06 11.80
N TYR A 93 21.69 22.04 12.15
CA TYR A 93 21.89 21.10 13.25
C TYR A 93 23.05 20.11 13.01
N GLY A 94 23.23 19.59 11.81
CA GLY A 94 24.33 18.67 11.50
C GLY A 94 25.71 19.30 11.67
N ALA A 95 25.82 20.60 11.40
CA ALA A 95 27.06 21.35 11.63
C ALA A 95 27.42 21.49 13.13
N LEU A 96 26.42 21.50 14.01
CA LEU A 96 26.61 21.58 15.48
C LEU A 96 27.02 20.23 16.08
N VAL A 97 26.40 19.12 15.64
CA VAL A 97 26.67 17.77 16.15
C VAL A 97 28.10 17.27 15.83
N GLY A 98 28.70 17.75 14.75
CA GLY A 98 30.04 17.31 14.36
C GLY A 98 31.18 17.97 15.13
N ARG A 99 30.90 18.97 15.95
CA ARG A 99 31.93 19.70 16.72
C ARG A 99 32.05 19.27 18.18
N ASP A 100 31.03 18.60 18.72
CA ASP A 100 31.00 18.19 20.13
C ASP A 100 30.72 16.70 20.28
N SER A 101 31.67 15.94 20.80
CA SER A 101 31.58 14.50 20.98
C SER A 101 30.48 14.08 21.98
N LEU A 102 30.12 14.96 22.93
CA LEU A 102 29.04 14.72 23.89
C LEU A 102 27.67 14.86 23.23
N LEU A 103 27.51 15.84 22.35
CA LEU A 103 26.28 16.03 21.59
C LEU A 103 26.04 14.88 20.59
N SER A 104 27.12 14.31 20.02
CA SER A 104 27.00 13.18 19.06
C SER A 104 26.41 11.90 19.66
N LYS A 105 26.49 11.73 20.99
CA LYS A 105 25.94 10.59 21.73
C LYS A 105 24.50 10.81 22.20
N SER A 106 23.97 12.02 22.03
CA SER A 106 22.60 12.34 22.44
C SER A 106 21.55 11.58 21.63
N PRO A 107 20.35 11.29 22.18
CA PRO A 107 19.27 10.60 21.47
C PRO A 107 18.84 11.30 20.18
N TRP A 108 18.83 12.63 20.18
CA TRP A 108 18.44 13.42 19.00
C TRP A 108 19.53 13.43 17.92
N ALA A 109 20.82 13.36 18.26
CA ALA A 109 21.90 13.21 17.30
C ALA A 109 21.85 11.85 16.59
N ARG A 110 21.55 10.78 17.33
CA ARG A 110 21.30 9.45 16.74
C ARG A 110 20.14 9.49 15.79
N ARG A 111 19.09 10.21 16.10
CA ARG A 111 17.92 10.35 15.23
C ARG A 111 18.24 11.12 13.95
N LEU A 112 18.97 12.23 14.02
CA LEU A 112 19.41 12.96 12.84
C LEU A 112 20.29 12.08 11.92
N LYS A 113 21.12 11.22 12.50
CA LYS A 113 21.89 10.23 11.75
C LYS A 113 20.97 9.22 11.05
N GLN A 114 19.97 8.71 11.74
CA GLN A 114 18.98 7.80 11.16
C GLN A 114 18.18 8.46 10.02
N GLU A 115 17.79 9.71 10.17
CA GLU A 115 17.08 10.45 9.11
C GLU A 115 17.98 10.65 7.88
N ALA A 116 19.25 10.97 8.05
CA ALA A 116 20.21 11.08 6.95
C ALA A 116 20.48 9.72 6.27
N GLU A 117 20.51 8.63 7.03
CA GLU A 117 20.62 7.27 6.49
C GLU A 117 19.38 6.89 5.69
N GLN A 118 18.17 7.22 6.17
CA GLN A 118 16.92 7.01 5.44
C GLN A 118 16.84 7.81 4.14
N GLU A 119 17.30 9.05 4.13
CA GLU A 119 17.38 9.86 2.91
C GLU A 119 18.33 9.27 1.88
N ARG A 120 19.48 8.76 2.33
CA ARG A 120 20.44 8.05 1.46
C ARG A 120 19.86 6.75 0.92
N GLU A 121 19.18 6.00 1.76
CA GLU A 121 18.52 4.76 1.35
C GLU A 121 17.44 5.03 0.30
N LEU A 122 16.63 6.05 0.50
CA LEU A 122 15.66 6.51 -0.48
C LEU A 122 16.34 6.95 -1.79
N ALA A 123 17.42 7.73 -1.72
CA ALA A 123 18.14 8.17 -2.90
C ALA A 123 18.76 7.00 -3.68
N ARG A 124 19.39 6.03 -3.01
CA ARG A 124 19.88 4.80 -3.64
C ARG A 124 18.76 3.99 -4.27
N PHE A 125 17.65 3.88 -3.58
CA PHE A 125 16.47 3.16 -4.08
C PHE A 125 15.94 3.83 -5.35
N LEU A 126 15.73 5.15 -5.34
CA LEU A 126 15.22 5.88 -6.51
C LEU A 126 16.13 5.78 -7.73
N LEU A 127 17.46 5.85 -7.53
CA LEU A 127 18.44 5.79 -8.62
C LEU A 127 18.87 4.36 -8.98
N SER A 128 18.24 3.34 -8.39
CA SER A 128 18.56 1.95 -8.71
C SER A 128 18.21 1.62 -10.16
N PRO A 129 19.13 1.01 -10.93
CA PRO A 129 18.84 0.58 -12.30
C PRO A 129 17.92 -0.64 -12.37
N ASP A 130 17.72 -1.35 -11.25
CA ASP A 130 17.10 -2.68 -11.22
C ASP A 130 15.57 -2.64 -11.12
N HIS A 131 14.95 -1.47 -11.16
CA HIS A 131 13.48 -1.35 -10.98
C HIS A 131 12.68 -2.18 -12.00
N THR A 132 13.10 -2.25 -13.26
CA THR A 132 12.40 -3.02 -14.29
C THR A 132 12.51 -4.52 -14.04
N THR A 133 13.72 -5.03 -13.83
CA THR A 133 13.98 -6.46 -13.54
C THR A 133 13.24 -6.91 -12.28
N THR A 134 13.27 -6.09 -11.23
CA THR A 134 12.56 -6.38 -9.98
C THR A 134 11.05 -6.39 -10.19
N SER A 135 10.50 -5.46 -10.98
CA SER A 135 9.06 -5.42 -11.29
C SER A 135 8.60 -6.66 -12.03
N ASP A 136 9.38 -7.15 -13.01
CA ASP A 136 9.09 -8.39 -13.75
C ASP A 136 9.10 -9.63 -12.85
N GLN A 137 10.07 -9.73 -11.94
CA GLN A 137 10.14 -10.83 -10.97
C GLN A 137 8.94 -10.81 -10.02
N LEU A 138 8.55 -9.65 -9.52
CA LEU A 138 7.40 -9.48 -8.63
C LEU A 138 6.09 -9.80 -9.34
N LEU A 139 5.93 -9.37 -10.59
CA LEU A 139 4.76 -9.68 -11.39
C LEU A 139 4.66 -11.18 -11.69
N LYS A 140 5.79 -11.82 -12.03
CA LYS A 140 5.85 -13.27 -12.19
C LYS A 140 5.41 -13.98 -10.93
N ARG A 141 5.94 -13.58 -9.77
CA ARG A 141 5.57 -14.14 -8.47
C ARG A 141 4.08 -13.98 -8.17
N LEU A 142 3.49 -12.81 -8.45
CA LEU A 142 2.05 -12.61 -8.31
C LEU A 142 1.26 -13.53 -9.24
N GLY A 143 1.75 -13.77 -10.47
CA GLY A 143 1.17 -14.73 -11.40
C GLY A 143 1.22 -16.16 -10.88
N ASP A 144 2.33 -16.58 -10.27
CA ASP A 144 2.50 -17.91 -9.68
C ASP A 144 1.60 -18.13 -8.44
N LEU A 145 1.25 -17.05 -7.73
CA LEU A 145 0.32 -17.07 -6.59
C LEU A 145 -1.16 -16.98 -7.00
N GLN A 146 -1.44 -16.63 -8.26
CA GLN A 146 -2.81 -16.60 -8.79
C GLN A 146 -3.25 -18.01 -9.19
N THR A 147 -4.20 -18.56 -8.47
CA THR A 147 -4.74 -19.91 -8.67
C THR A 147 -5.54 -20.03 -9.98
N SER A 148 -5.84 -21.25 -10.39
CA SER A 148 -6.56 -21.52 -11.65
C SER A 148 -7.98 -20.94 -11.68
N ASP A 149 -8.61 -20.74 -10.51
CA ASP A 149 -9.91 -20.09 -10.38
C ASP A 149 -9.86 -18.55 -10.42
N GLY A 150 -8.64 -17.99 -10.49
CA GLY A 150 -8.38 -16.54 -10.61
C GLY A 150 -8.19 -15.83 -9.28
N LEU A 151 -8.35 -16.50 -8.15
CA LEU A 151 -8.08 -15.94 -6.81
C LEU A 151 -6.56 -15.93 -6.53
N TRP A 152 -6.12 -15.11 -5.58
CA TRP A 152 -4.75 -15.17 -5.07
C TRP A 152 -4.66 -15.95 -3.79
N ALA A 153 -3.71 -16.88 -3.74
CA ALA A 153 -3.27 -17.51 -2.51
C ALA A 153 -2.42 -16.53 -1.69
N TRP A 154 -2.50 -16.63 -0.36
CA TRP A 154 -1.65 -15.81 0.52
C TRP A 154 -0.18 -16.19 0.37
N TYR A 155 0.13 -17.49 0.45
CA TYR A 155 1.46 -18.07 0.24
C TYR A 155 1.43 -19.15 -0.83
N PRO A 156 2.59 -19.52 -1.41
CA PRO A 156 2.70 -20.64 -2.34
C PRO A 156 2.11 -21.93 -1.75
N GLY A 157 1.33 -22.65 -2.56
CA GLY A 157 0.68 -23.90 -2.16
C GLY A 157 -0.61 -23.77 -1.35
N MET A 158 -1.02 -22.57 -0.98
CA MET A 158 -2.30 -22.32 -0.33
C MET A 158 -3.43 -22.21 -1.35
N LYS A 159 -4.67 -22.40 -0.88
CA LYS A 159 -5.88 -22.10 -1.67
C LYS A 159 -6.04 -20.59 -1.85
N GLY A 160 -6.68 -20.19 -2.96
CA GLY A 160 -7.04 -18.81 -3.19
C GLY A 160 -7.98 -18.26 -2.10
N SER A 161 -7.77 -17.02 -1.72
CA SER A 161 -8.52 -16.30 -0.69
C SER A 161 -9.18 -15.05 -1.30
N LEU A 162 -10.45 -14.82 -1.00
CA LEU A 162 -11.17 -13.61 -1.43
C LEU A 162 -10.49 -12.35 -0.86
N TYR A 163 -10.19 -12.35 0.43
CA TYR A 163 -9.52 -11.24 1.11
C TYR A 163 -8.15 -10.89 0.46
N THR A 164 -7.33 -11.91 0.19
CA THR A 164 -6.04 -11.71 -0.50
C THR A 164 -6.26 -11.16 -1.91
N THR A 165 -7.25 -11.68 -2.62
CA THR A 165 -7.59 -11.27 -3.98
C THR A 165 -8.02 -9.81 -4.04
N GLU A 166 -8.85 -9.35 -3.11
CA GLU A 166 -9.27 -7.95 -3.03
C GLU A 166 -8.12 -7.00 -2.78
N TYR A 167 -7.22 -7.36 -1.85
CA TYR A 167 -6.03 -6.55 -1.58
C TYR A 167 -5.13 -6.42 -2.82
N VAL A 168 -4.83 -7.55 -3.47
CA VAL A 168 -3.99 -7.57 -4.68
C VAL A 168 -4.66 -6.77 -5.79
N LEU A 169 -5.94 -7.02 -6.08
CA LEU A 169 -6.69 -6.30 -7.11
C LEU A 169 -6.72 -4.79 -6.85
N ARG A 170 -6.96 -4.36 -5.61
CA ARG A 170 -6.93 -2.95 -5.24
C ARG A 170 -5.61 -2.31 -5.59
N THR A 171 -4.52 -2.99 -5.30
CA THR A 171 -3.17 -2.53 -5.60
C THR A 171 -2.90 -2.48 -7.10
N LEU A 172 -3.19 -3.56 -7.83
CA LEU A 172 -2.98 -3.64 -9.27
C LEU A 172 -3.86 -2.66 -10.07
N LEU A 173 -5.12 -2.47 -9.66
CA LEU A 173 -6.02 -1.49 -10.28
C LEU A 173 -5.55 -0.05 -10.08
N ARG A 174 -4.94 0.27 -8.94
CA ARG A 174 -4.31 1.58 -8.73
C ARG A 174 -3.11 1.77 -9.64
N MET A 175 -2.27 0.75 -9.81
CA MET A 175 -1.13 0.79 -10.72
C MET A 175 -1.55 0.93 -12.18
N ALA A 176 -2.64 0.26 -12.60
CA ALA A 176 -3.18 0.36 -13.95
C ALA A 176 -3.63 1.80 -14.33
N ALA A 177 -3.72 2.72 -13.35
CA ALA A 177 -3.94 4.14 -13.60
C ALA A 177 -2.73 4.87 -14.16
N TYR A 178 -1.54 4.34 -13.97
CA TYR A 178 -0.31 5.03 -14.36
C TYR A 178 -0.09 4.91 -15.86
N SER A 179 0.04 6.04 -16.54
CA SER A 179 0.24 6.11 -17.99
C SER A 179 1.59 5.52 -18.43
N ASP A 180 2.60 5.60 -17.56
CA ASP A 180 4.00 5.34 -17.88
C ASP A 180 4.43 3.89 -17.61
N LEU A 181 3.49 2.99 -17.37
CA LEU A 181 3.78 1.57 -17.29
C LEU A 181 4.23 1.02 -18.66
N GLU A 182 5.35 0.30 -18.65
CA GLU A 182 5.85 -0.42 -19.83
C GLU A 182 4.77 -1.34 -20.41
N SER A 183 4.65 -1.38 -21.74
CA SER A 183 3.55 -2.09 -22.42
C SER A 183 3.45 -3.57 -22.06
N ALA A 184 4.59 -4.27 -21.94
CA ALA A 184 4.62 -5.68 -21.57
C ALA A 184 4.15 -5.92 -20.14
N LEU A 185 4.60 -5.08 -19.21
CA LEU A 185 4.17 -5.09 -17.80
C LEU A 185 2.68 -4.82 -17.69
N ARG A 186 2.19 -3.83 -18.44
CA ARG A 186 0.77 -3.44 -18.49
C ARG A 186 -0.11 -4.58 -18.94
N LEU A 187 0.21 -5.24 -20.05
CA LEU A 187 -0.60 -6.35 -20.58
C LEU A 187 -0.72 -7.50 -19.57
N ARG A 188 0.38 -7.92 -18.96
CA ARG A 188 0.37 -8.98 -17.94
C ARG A 188 -0.44 -8.58 -16.70
N LEU A 189 -0.28 -7.35 -16.24
CA LEU A 189 -1.03 -6.80 -15.11
C LEU A 189 -2.53 -6.78 -15.40
N GLU A 190 -2.94 -6.31 -16.59
CA GLU A 190 -4.34 -6.26 -16.99
C GLU A 190 -4.96 -7.64 -17.11
N GLU A 191 -4.24 -8.63 -17.62
CA GLU A 191 -4.71 -10.03 -17.69
C GLU A 191 -4.97 -10.59 -16.28
N MET A 192 -4.03 -10.37 -15.35
CA MET A 192 -4.18 -10.80 -13.96
C MET A 192 -5.39 -10.14 -13.29
N ILE A 193 -5.59 -8.83 -13.53
CA ILE A 193 -6.76 -8.10 -13.02
C ILE A 193 -8.06 -8.71 -13.57
N ARG A 194 -8.14 -8.94 -14.90
CA ARG A 194 -9.35 -9.51 -15.50
C ARG A 194 -9.69 -10.89 -14.94
N ARG A 195 -8.70 -11.76 -14.73
CA ARG A 195 -8.89 -13.07 -14.10
C ARG A 195 -9.37 -12.95 -12.66
N GLY A 196 -8.76 -12.07 -11.85
CA GLY A 196 -9.17 -11.84 -10.47
C GLY A 196 -10.58 -11.25 -10.36
N MET A 197 -10.91 -10.26 -11.19
CA MET A 197 -12.26 -9.69 -11.23
C MET A 197 -13.32 -10.73 -11.62
N LYS A 198 -13.02 -11.60 -12.58
CA LYS A 198 -13.92 -12.71 -12.96
C LYS A 198 -14.16 -13.68 -11.81
N ALA A 199 -13.15 -13.92 -10.97
CA ALA A 199 -13.30 -14.75 -9.77
C ALA A 199 -14.21 -14.09 -8.72
N LEU A 200 -14.04 -12.79 -8.47
CA LEU A 200 -14.91 -12.04 -7.56
C LEU A 200 -16.36 -11.94 -8.09
N ASP A 201 -16.54 -11.75 -9.39
CA ASP A 201 -17.88 -11.75 -10.02
C ASP A 201 -18.58 -13.10 -9.84
N LYS A 202 -17.87 -14.22 -9.99
CA LYS A 202 -18.42 -15.55 -9.71
C LYS A 202 -18.86 -15.72 -8.24
N GLN A 203 -18.10 -15.14 -7.31
CA GLN A 203 -18.48 -15.16 -5.90
C GLN A 203 -19.74 -14.32 -5.67
N ALA A 204 -19.78 -13.11 -6.19
CA ALA A 204 -20.94 -12.22 -6.07
C ALA A 204 -22.23 -12.85 -6.64
N ILE A 205 -22.14 -13.55 -7.77
CA ILE A 205 -23.28 -14.30 -8.34
C ILE A 205 -23.78 -15.37 -7.37
N ARG A 206 -22.86 -16.14 -6.76
CA ARG A 206 -23.21 -17.18 -5.76
C ARG A 206 -23.89 -16.58 -4.55
N ASP A 207 -23.30 -15.53 -4.00
CA ASP A 207 -23.81 -14.82 -2.82
C ASP A 207 -25.22 -14.25 -3.09
N HIS A 208 -25.42 -13.64 -4.26
CA HIS A 208 -26.72 -13.16 -4.67
C HIS A 208 -27.76 -14.28 -4.75
N ALA A 209 -27.40 -15.43 -5.36
CA ALA A 209 -28.30 -16.56 -5.46
C ALA A 209 -28.67 -17.14 -4.09
N GLU A 210 -27.71 -17.22 -3.16
CA GLU A 210 -27.96 -17.68 -1.79
C GLU A 210 -28.87 -16.71 -1.02
N LEU A 211 -28.67 -15.39 -1.14
CA LEU A 211 -29.55 -14.39 -0.51
C LEU A 211 -30.97 -14.45 -1.05
N VAL A 212 -31.14 -14.56 -2.37
CA VAL A 212 -32.49 -14.70 -2.97
C VAL A 212 -33.18 -15.96 -2.47
N LYS A 213 -32.46 -17.08 -2.35
CA LYS A 213 -32.96 -18.33 -1.79
C LYS A 213 -33.33 -18.17 -0.31
N ALA A 214 -32.46 -17.57 0.48
CA ALA A 214 -32.67 -17.33 1.90
C ALA A 214 -33.91 -16.45 2.14
N LYS A 215 -34.06 -15.38 1.38
CA LYS A 215 -35.26 -14.49 1.47
C LYS A 215 -36.57 -15.23 1.19
N ARG A 216 -36.55 -16.15 0.22
CA ARG A 216 -37.73 -16.99 -0.08
C ARG A 216 -38.08 -18.00 1.02
N THR A 217 -37.06 -18.47 1.76
CA THR A 217 -37.21 -19.50 2.81
C THR A 217 -37.27 -18.93 4.22
N GLY A 218 -37.19 -17.61 4.39
CA GLY A 218 -37.12 -16.94 5.70
C GLY A 218 -35.88 -17.26 6.52
N LYS A 219 -34.82 -17.77 5.89
CA LYS A 219 -33.56 -18.10 6.55
C LYS A 219 -32.61 -16.92 6.51
N SER A 220 -31.84 -16.70 7.58
CA SER A 220 -30.70 -15.78 7.59
C SER A 220 -29.49 -16.49 7.02
N VAL A 221 -28.81 -15.84 6.07
CA VAL A 221 -27.56 -16.34 5.45
C VAL A 221 -26.52 -15.22 5.46
N TYR A 222 -25.33 -15.56 5.91
CA TYR A 222 -24.18 -14.67 5.76
C TYR A 222 -23.56 -14.84 4.36
N VAL A 223 -23.23 -13.71 3.71
CA VAL A 223 -22.56 -13.70 2.41
C VAL A 223 -21.30 -12.86 2.49
N TYR A 224 -20.38 -13.14 1.59
CA TYR A 224 -19.06 -12.48 1.58
C TYR A 224 -19.10 -11.10 0.91
N THR A 225 -19.98 -10.89 -0.07
CA THR A 225 -19.99 -9.66 -0.89
C THR A 225 -20.16 -8.42 -0.02
N ASP A 226 -19.20 -7.53 -0.12
CA ASP A 226 -19.07 -6.32 0.69
C ASP A 226 -18.79 -5.07 -0.15
N ILE A 227 -18.49 -3.97 0.54
CA ILE A 227 -18.17 -2.68 -0.08
C ILE A 227 -16.90 -2.77 -0.94
N ASP A 228 -15.92 -3.57 -0.52
CA ASP A 228 -14.65 -3.71 -1.25
C ASP A 228 -14.86 -4.30 -2.63
N TYR A 229 -15.69 -5.34 -2.76
CA TYR A 229 -16.07 -5.88 -4.07
C TYR A 229 -16.73 -4.82 -4.96
N LEU A 230 -17.71 -4.08 -4.45
CA LEU A 230 -18.40 -3.03 -5.22
C LEU A 230 -17.44 -1.91 -5.65
N TYR A 231 -16.52 -1.52 -4.78
CA TYR A 231 -15.48 -0.55 -5.10
C TYR A 231 -14.54 -1.05 -6.20
N LEU A 232 -14.07 -2.30 -6.11
CA LEU A 232 -13.18 -2.90 -7.10
C LEU A 232 -13.89 -3.08 -8.45
N ALA A 233 -15.16 -3.49 -8.43
CA ALA A 233 -16.00 -3.63 -9.62
C ALA A 233 -16.17 -2.29 -10.35
N ALA A 234 -16.46 -1.22 -9.62
CA ALA A 234 -16.57 0.12 -10.17
C ALA A 234 -15.22 0.61 -10.73
N LEU A 235 -14.12 0.42 -9.98
CA LEU A 235 -12.80 0.84 -10.40
C LEU A 235 -12.31 0.07 -11.64
N ALA A 236 -12.53 -1.24 -11.71
CA ALA A 236 -12.17 -2.05 -12.88
C ALA A 236 -13.01 -1.67 -14.11
N LYS A 237 -14.29 -1.38 -13.93
CA LYS A 237 -15.19 -0.90 -15.00
C LYS A 237 -14.71 0.43 -15.60
N THR A 238 -14.37 1.41 -14.77
CA THR A 238 -13.88 2.73 -15.25
C THR A 238 -12.59 2.64 -16.04
N ARG A 239 -11.84 1.55 -15.87
CA ARG A 239 -10.57 1.28 -16.59
C ARG A 239 -10.72 0.32 -17.78
N GLY A 240 -11.92 -0.16 -18.09
CA GLY A 240 -12.13 -1.15 -19.14
C GLY A 240 -11.49 -2.52 -18.84
N LEU A 241 -11.26 -2.83 -17.55
CA LEU A 241 -10.59 -4.06 -17.11
C LEU A 241 -11.56 -5.10 -16.54
N ARG A 242 -12.85 -4.90 -16.68
CA ARG A 242 -13.90 -5.83 -16.27
C ARG A 242 -14.93 -5.98 -17.38
N ASP A 243 -15.16 -7.23 -17.77
CA ASP A 243 -16.25 -7.65 -18.65
C ASP A 243 -17.21 -8.48 -17.80
N ALA A 244 -18.23 -7.80 -17.22
CA ALA A 244 -19.20 -8.41 -16.33
C ALA A 244 -20.33 -9.07 -17.12
N SER A 245 -20.64 -10.35 -16.81
CA SER A 245 -21.85 -11.02 -17.33
C SER A 245 -23.13 -10.34 -16.84
N GLU A 246 -24.26 -10.63 -17.46
CA GLU A 246 -25.56 -10.10 -17.05
C GLU A 246 -25.94 -10.54 -15.61
N GLU A 247 -25.54 -11.77 -15.22
CA GLU A 247 -25.72 -12.28 -13.87
C GLU A 247 -24.88 -11.48 -12.85
N ALA A 248 -23.62 -11.15 -13.21
CA ALA A 248 -22.76 -10.32 -12.36
C ALA A 248 -23.30 -8.91 -12.22
N LYS A 249 -23.82 -8.31 -13.28
CA LYS A 249 -24.47 -6.98 -13.25
C LYS A 249 -25.72 -6.98 -12.39
N LYS A 250 -26.53 -8.06 -12.44
CA LYS A 250 -27.71 -8.23 -11.56
C LYS A 250 -27.31 -8.32 -10.09
N ALA A 251 -26.27 -9.12 -9.79
CA ALA A 251 -25.73 -9.25 -8.44
C ALA A 251 -25.22 -7.88 -7.92
N GLU A 252 -24.40 -7.19 -8.71
CA GLU A 252 -23.87 -5.86 -8.39
C GLU A 252 -25.02 -4.85 -8.11
N SER A 253 -26.03 -4.83 -8.97
CA SER A 253 -27.18 -3.93 -8.79
C SER A 253 -27.99 -4.24 -7.53
N TYR A 254 -28.11 -5.52 -7.17
CA TYR A 254 -28.71 -5.95 -5.92
C TYR A 254 -27.93 -5.43 -4.71
N PHE A 255 -26.62 -5.69 -4.66
CA PHE A 255 -25.76 -5.26 -3.55
C PHE A 255 -25.67 -3.74 -3.42
N LEU A 256 -25.61 -3.00 -4.54
CA LEU A 256 -25.63 -1.52 -4.51
C LEU A 256 -26.95 -0.99 -3.92
N ARG A 257 -28.09 -1.63 -4.21
CA ARG A 257 -29.36 -1.24 -3.64
C ARG A 257 -29.42 -1.53 -2.13
N GLU A 258 -28.99 -2.73 -1.71
CA GLU A 258 -28.90 -3.09 -0.29
C GLU A 258 -27.98 -2.12 0.47
N LEU A 259 -26.80 -1.78 -0.08
CA LEU A 259 -25.89 -0.82 0.50
C LEU A 259 -26.54 0.55 0.69
N ARG A 260 -27.24 1.06 -0.33
CA ARG A 260 -27.93 2.37 -0.25
C ARG A 260 -29.04 2.38 0.80
N THR A 261 -29.71 1.28 0.98
CA THR A 261 -30.82 1.14 1.96
C THR A 261 -30.28 1.09 3.39
N ASN A 262 -29.15 0.39 3.60
CA ASN A 262 -28.62 0.10 4.93
C ASN A 262 -27.42 0.96 5.33
N LEU A 263 -27.00 1.92 4.49
CA LEU A 263 -25.79 2.73 4.73
C LEU A 263 -25.80 3.49 6.06
N ARG A 264 -27.01 3.88 6.55
CA ARG A 264 -27.16 4.59 7.83
C ARG A 264 -26.96 3.71 9.05
N ASP A 265 -27.17 2.42 8.90
CA ASP A 265 -27.14 1.43 9.99
C ASP A 265 -25.83 0.64 10.02
N MET A 266 -24.92 0.91 9.09
CA MET A 266 -23.60 0.29 9.05
C MET A 266 -22.67 0.94 10.09
N PRO A 267 -21.98 0.16 10.93
CA PRO A 267 -20.91 0.70 11.77
C PRO A 267 -19.78 1.22 10.87
N LEU A 268 -19.38 2.47 11.13
CA LEU A 268 -18.24 3.12 10.48
C LEU A 268 -16.92 2.55 11.03
#